data_99f293c558dbe0da8f59ecc7710b002f
#
_entry.id   99f293c558dbe0da8f59ecc7710b002f
#
_cell.length_a   1.000
_cell.length_b   1.000
_cell.length_c   1.000
_cell.angle_alpha   90.00
_cell.angle_beta   90.00
_cell.angle_gamma   90.00
#
_symmetry.space_group_name_H-M   'P 1'
#
loop_
_entity.id
_entity.type
_entity.pdbx_description
1 polymer ?
#
loop_
_entity_poly.entity_id
_entity_poly.type
_entity_poly.pdbx_seq_one_letter_code
_entity_poly.pdbx_strand_id
1 'polypeptide(L)'
;MKLSHLISLKGEIARRPYLLWGLLLAAIKYNLDRLLALSFNREWFLTDYFAHTDQLGIEELSKDDRLFYLSMLLASIPFIWFGTILTLKRLRDAELSPYWVLVFFLPFINLLMFGILALIPGKEAKTHQPESRLEKFIPRTKLGSAVVSIGVVAMFSLVLTGIFLNYLEEYGWSLFVGIPFFLGFASVKIHSYNRVISYREALGVAFLTLAICCGAIIILAFEGIICLGMAAPIFGIVTWVGASIAYNLSKKPFQPGAVSMVVAPASIILLLGFLESFTPSKAPLISVETSVIIKADKQAIWDQLVAFTEIDEPTEWMFKTGIAYPTHAEIRGKGVGAIRECHFTTGAFIEPITTWDEPNLLAFSVEKQPPPMIEWSIYDKIDVAHVDGYFLSEKGQFKLEAIDSLQVKLTGTTWYRHHIWPNHYWRLWSDAILHRIHYRVLDHIKAEAEKDHT
;
A
#
# COMPACT_ATOMS: atom_id res chain seq x y z
N MET A 1 -42.15 5.57 -0.19
CA MET A 1 -41.80 6.97 0.20
C MET A 1 -42.18 7.86 -0.98
N LYS A 2 -42.95 8.95 -0.80
CA LYS A 2 -43.31 9.87 -1.90
C LYS A 2 -42.06 10.67 -2.32
N LEU A 3 -41.92 10.96 -3.61
CA LEU A 3 -40.77 11.70 -4.17
C LEU A 3 -40.52 13.05 -3.45
N SER A 4 -41.60 13.68 -2.96
CA SER A 4 -41.54 14.90 -2.15
C SER A 4 -40.72 14.76 -0.86
N HIS A 5 -40.60 13.54 -0.32
CA HIS A 5 -39.77 13.27 0.84
C HIS A 5 -38.27 13.22 0.51
N LEU A 6 -37.88 12.97 -0.74
CA LEU A 6 -36.46 12.98 -1.15
C LEU A 6 -35.91 14.40 -1.33
N ILE A 7 -36.77 15.37 -1.61
CA ILE A 7 -36.38 16.77 -1.87
C ILE A 7 -36.30 17.59 -0.59
N SER A 8 -37.08 17.22 0.44
CA SER A 8 -37.14 17.97 1.71
C SER A 8 -35.91 17.72 2.56
N LEU A 9 -35.27 18.78 3.03
CA LEU A 9 -34.18 18.72 4.02
C LEU A 9 -34.66 18.30 5.43
N LYS A 10 -35.97 18.30 5.69
CA LYS A 10 -36.54 17.93 6.99
C LYS A 10 -36.90 16.45 7.04
N GLY A 11 -36.94 15.88 8.25
CA GLY A 11 -37.32 14.50 8.49
C GLY A 11 -36.13 13.57 8.73
N GLU A 12 -36.43 12.31 8.86
CA GLU A 12 -35.52 11.22 9.19
C GLU A 12 -35.72 10.05 8.21
N ILE A 13 -34.72 9.18 8.07
CA ILE A 13 -34.80 7.99 7.23
C ILE A 13 -34.15 6.80 7.94
N ALA A 14 -34.87 5.68 8.07
CA ALA A 14 -34.37 4.46 8.67
C ALA A 14 -33.30 3.79 7.78
N ARG A 15 -32.47 2.92 8.39
CA ARG A 15 -31.32 2.28 7.74
C ARG A 15 -31.64 1.53 6.44
N ARG A 16 -32.74 0.74 6.40
CA ARG A 16 -33.10 -0.04 5.20
C ARG A 16 -33.50 0.84 4.01
N PRO A 17 -34.44 1.80 4.13
CA PRO A 17 -34.72 2.76 3.06
C PRO A 17 -33.49 3.58 2.65
N TYR A 18 -32.63 3.99 3.59
CA TYR A 18 -31.39 4.71 3.30
C TYR A 18 -30.46 3.88 2.38
N LEU A 19 -30.20 2.61 2.76
CA LEU A 19 -29.39 1.68 1.97
C LEU A 19 -29.96 1.47 0.56
N LEU A 20 -31.26 1.19 0.46
CA LEU A 20 -31.91 0.90 -0.83
C LEU A 20 -31.87 2.13 -1.77
N TRP A 21 -32.18 3.31 -1.26
CA TRP A 21 -32.10 4.54 -2.05
C TRP A 21 -30.68 4.89 -2.45
N GLY A 22 -29.71 4.70 -1.56
CA GLY A 22 -28.32 4.94 -1.86
C GLY A 22 -27.79 4.01 -2.96
N LEU A 23 -28.08 2.72 -2.86
CA LEU A 23 -27.71 1.74 -3.90
C LEU A 23 -28.40 2.03 -5.26
N LEU A 24 -29.67 2.42 -5.23
CA LEU A 24 -30.40 2.79 -6.44
C LEU A 24 -29.77 4.03 -7.11
N LEU A 25 -29.48 5.07 -6.33
CA LEU A 25 -28.83 6.27 -6.85
C LEU A 25 -27.42 5.96 -7.41
N ALA A 26 -26.64 5.12 -6.73
CA ALA A 26 -25.33 4.68 -7.21
C ALA A 26 -25.43 3.92 -8.54
N ALA A 27 -26.40 2.99 -8.65
CA ALA A 27 -26.63 2.24 -9.88
C ALA A 27 -27.07 3.16 -11.04
N ILE A 28 -27.96 4.12 -10.79
CA ILE A 28 -28.37 5.10 -11.80
C ILE A 28 -27.20 5.96 -12.22
N LYS A 29 -26.38 6.46 -11.26
CA LYS A 29 -25.20 7.28 -11.54
C LYS A 29 -24.20 6.53 -12.40
N TYR A 30 -23.87 5.29 -12.04
CA TYR A 30 -22.92 4.46 -12.79
C TYR A 30 -23.36 4.26 -14.24
N ASN A 31 -24.64 3.90 -14.46
CA ASN A 31 -25.14 3.72 -15.83
C ASN A 31 -25.19 5.04 -16.61
N LEU A 32 -25.50 6.16 -15.97
CA LEU A 32 -25.44 7.48 -16.60
C LEU A 32 -24.03 7.85 -17.02
N ASP A 33 -23.04 7.63 -16.15
CA ASP A 33 -21.64 7.90 -16.45
C ASP A 33 -21.13 7.04 -17.59
N ARG A 34 -21.50 5.75 -17.59
CA ARG A 34 -21.19 4.83 -18.70
C ARG A 34 -21.76 5.29 -20.03
N LEU A 35 -23.02 5.72 -20.05
CA LEU A 35 -23.66 6.25 -21.26
C LEU A 35 -22.98 7.55 -21.72
N LEU A 36 -22.60 8.38 -20.78
CA LEU A 36 -21.90 9.62 -21.06
C LEU A 36 -20.50 9.36 -21.64
N ALA A 37 -19.75 8.42 -21.06
CA ALA A 37 -18.47 7.99 -21.57
C ALA A 37 -18.55 7.45 -22.99
N LEU A 38 -19.54 6.61 -23.29
CA LEU A 38 -19.80 6.09 -24.65
C LEU A 38 -20.04 7.22 -25.67
N SER A 39 -20.69 8.34 -25.28
CA SER A 39 -20.88 9.50 -26.16
C SER A 39 -19.58 10.23 -26.51
N PHE A 40 -18.51 10.01 -25.75
CA PHE A 40 -17.15 10.50 -26.00
C PHE A 40 -16.21 9.41 -26.55
N ASN A 41 -16.75 8.28 -27.04
CA ASN A 41 -15.99 7.10 -27.49
C ASN A 41 -15.04 6.55 -26.42
N ARG A 42 -15.48 6.53 -25.15
CA ARG A 42 -14.71 6.01 -24.00
C ARG A 42 -15.46 4.87 -23.34
N GLU A 43 -14.71 3.94 -22.79
CA GLU A 43 -15.22 2.96 -21.86
C GLU A 43 -15.17 3.52 -20.44
N TRP A 44 -16.10 3.13 -19.57
CA TRP A 44 -16.17 3.53 -18.17
C TRP A 44 -16.49 2.33 -17.30
N PHE A 45 -15.55 1.99 -16.45
CA PHE A 45 -15.64 0.88 -15.50
C PHE A 45 -15.85 1.38 -14.08
N LEU A 46 -16.23 0.49 -13.18
CA LEU A 46 -16.38 0.83 -11.76
C LEU A 46 -15.05 1.25 -11.13
N THR A 47 -13.95 0.71 -11.61
CA THR A 47 -12.58 1.03 -11.19
C THR A 47 -12.17 2.45 -11.51
N ASP A 48 -12.73 3.07 -12.56
CA ASP A 48 -12.37 4.43 -12.97
C ASP A 48 -12.77 5.52 -11.98
N TYR A 49 -13.68 5.20 -11.05
CA TYR A 49 -13.98 6.10 -9.93
C TYR A 49 -12.86 6.15 -8.88
N PHE A 50 -11.93 5.21 -8.92
CA PHE A 50 -10.86 5.04 -7.95
C PHE A 50 -9.47 5.24 -8.56
N ALA A 51 -9.36 5.24 -9.90
CA ALA A 51 -8.11 5.46 -10.59
C ALA A 51 -7.57 6.87 -10.27
N HIS A 52 -6.30 6.94 -9.91
CA HIS A 52 -5.62 8.22 -9.73
C HIS A 52 -5.53 8.96 -11.08
N THR A 53 -6.00 10.19 -11.09
CA THR A 53 -5.89 11.12 -12.22
C THR A 53 -4.62 11.96 -12.17
N ASP A 54 -3.62 11.56 -11.38
CA ASP A 54 -2.42 12.36 -11.10
C ASP A 54 -1.55 12.65 -12.34
N GLN A 55 -1.77 11.92 -13.42
CA GLN A 55 -1.13 12.22 -14.72
C GLN A 55 -1.85 13.32 -15.53
N LEU A 56 -2.97 13.83 -15.01
CA LEU A 56 -3.74 14.86 -15.71
C LEU A 56 -3.63 16.19 -14.98
N GLY A 57 -2.48 16.86 -15.09
CA GLY A 57 -2.45 18.30 -14.84
C GLY A 57 -3.60 18.94 -15.63
N ILE A 58 -4.46 19.73 -14.97
CA ILE A 58 -5.63 20.38 -15.61
C ILE A 58 -5.19 21.18 -16.84
N GLU A 59 -3.93 21.60 -16.90
CA GLU A 59 -3.31 22.34 -17.99
C GLU A 59 -2.97 21.45 -19.20
N GLU A 60 -2.74 20.16 -19.00
CA GLU A 60 -2.37 19.21 -20.07
C GLU A 60 -3.58 18.49 -20.70
N LEU A 61 -4.78 18.67 -20.12
CA LEU A 61 -6.01 18.06 -20.65
C LEU A 61 -6.36 18.60 -22.04
N SER A 62 -6.60 17.71 -23.00
CA SER A 62 -7.16 18.07 -24.29
C SER A 62 -8.52 18.77 -24.13
N LYS A 63 -8.97 19.49 -25.16
CA LYS A 63 -10.27 20.15 -25.15
C LYS A 63 -11.42 19.15 -24.94
N ASP A 64 -11.31 17.97 -25.52
CA ASP A 64 -12.30 16.90 -25.41
C ASP A 64 -12.30 16.27 -24.00
N ASP A 65 -11.13 16.13 -23.37
CA ASP A 65 -11.01 15.68 -21.99
C ASP A 65 -11.69 16.64 -21.02
N ARG A 66 -11.45 17.94 -21.16
CA ARG A 66 -12.07 18.98 -20.33
C ARG A 66 -13.59 18.94 -20.45
N LEU A 67 -14.11 18.78 -21.67
CA LEU A 67 -15.56 18.70 -21.91
C LEU A 67 -16.15 17.43 -21.31
N PHE A 68 -15.47 16.30 -21.44
CA PHE A 68 -15.87 15.03 -20.83
C PHE A 68 -15.99 15.14 -19.29
N TYR A 69 -14.91 15.56 -18.63
CA TYR A 69 -14.91 15.66 -17.15
C TYR A 69 -15.89 16.72 -16.63
N LEU A 70 -16.06 17.84 -17.36
CA LEU A 70 -17.08 18.83 -17.03
C LEU A 70 -18.50 18.26 -17.12
N SER A 71 -18.77 17.47 -18.16
CA SER A 71 -20.06 16.81 -18.35
C SER A 71 -20.35 15.80 -17.22
N MET A 72 -19.34 15.02 -16.82
CA MET A 72 -19.40 14.09 -15.69
C MET A 72 -19.70 14.82 -14.37
N LEU A 73 -19.03 15.96 -14.14
CA LEU A 73 -19.24 16.79 -12.96
C LEU A 73 -20.67 17.37 -12.92
N LEU A 74 -21.16 17.93 -14.02
CA LEU A 74 -22.51 18.46 -14.12
C LEU A 74 -23.56 17.37 -13.90
N ALA A 75 -23.37 16.19 -14.49
CA ALA A 75 -24.23 15.02 -14.28
C ALA A 75 -24.22 14.53 -12.82
N SER A 76 -23.18 14.83 -12.04
CA SER A 76 -23.07 14.45 -10.63
C SER A 76 -23.89 15.34 -9.69
N ILE A 77 -24.24 16.56 -10.06
CA ILE A 77 -24.91 17.55 -9.19
C ILE A 77 -26.22 17.01 -8.58
N PRO A 78 -27.15 16.41 -9.33
CA PRO A 78 -28.35 15.85 -8.74
C PRO A 78 -28.09 14.74 -7.71
N PHE A 79 -27.10 13.89 -7.97
CA PHE A 79 -26.72 12.80 -7.07
C PHE A 79 -26.08 13.30 -5.78
N ILE A 80 -25.26 14.34 -5.88
CA ILE A 80 -24.70 15.04 -4.72
C ILE A 80 -25.83 15.63 -3.87
N TRP A 81 -26.81 16.26 -4.48
CA TRP A 81 -27.94 16.86 -3.78
C TRP A 81 -28.78 15.79 -3.05
N PHE A 82 -29.23 14.75 -3.75
CA PHE A 82 -30.01 13.67 -3.15
C PHE A 82 -29.22 12.88 -2.11
N GLY A 83 -27.94 12.59 -2.37
CA GLY A 83 -27.06 11.93 -1.43
C GLY A 83 -26.89 12.73 -0.14
N THR A 84 -26.70 14.05 -0.23
CA THR A 84 -26.61 14.95 0.92
C THR A 84 -27.89 14.94 1.76
N ILE A 85 -29.07 15.02 1.12
CA ILE A 85 -30.36 14.99 1.81
C ILE A 85 -30.59 13.65 2.52
N LEU A 86 -30.33 12.53 1.83
CA LEU A 86 -30.46 11.19 2.41
C LEU A 86 -29.52 11.02 3.61
N THR A 87 -28.28 11.49 3.47
CA THR A 87 -27.27 11.44 4.53
C THR A 87 -27.67 12.28 5.75
N LEU A 88 -28.15 13.51 5.56
CA LEU A 88 -28.64 14.35 6.64
C LEU A 88 -29.82 13.70 7.40
N LYS A 89 -30.78 13.14 6.68
CA LYS A 89 -31.92 12.43 7.29
C LYS A 89 -31.48 11.21 8.07
N ARG A 90 -30.51 10.47 7.52
CA ARG A 90 -29.99 9.28 8.19
C ARG A 90 -29.17 9.62 9.41
N LEU A 91 -28.39 10.70 9.37
CA LEU A 91 -27.66 11.23 10.53
C LEU A 91 -28.60 11.57 11.67
N ARG A 92 -29.76 12.20 11.38
CA ARG A 92 -30.78 12.52 12.40
C ARG A 92 -31.43 11.26 12.98
N ASP A 93 -31.79 10.27 12.15
CA ASP A 93 -32.32 8.99 12.62
C ASP A 93 -31.30 8.21 13.46
N ALA A 94 -30.01 8.32 13.13
CA ALA A 94 -28.93 7.72 13.91
C ALA A 94 -28.57 8.54 15.17
N GLU A 95 -29.20 9.72 15.37
CA GLU A 95 -28.87 10.70 16.43
C GLU A 95 -27.41 11.14 16.41
N LEU A 96 -26.84 11.25 15.22
CA LEU A 96 -25.51 11.77 14.98
C LEU A 96 -25.59 13.26 14.63
N SER A 97 -24.48 13.97 14.85
CA SER A 97 -24.39 15.38 14.51
C SER A 97 -24.57 15.59 13.00
N PRO A 98 -25.45 16.55 12.58
CA PRO A 98 -25.63 16.87 11.15
C PRO A 98 -24.36 17.34 10.46
N TYR A 99 -23.37 17.85 11.18
CA TYR A 99 -22.07 18.29 10.62
C TYR A 99 -21.28 17.17 9.96
N TRP A 100 -21.55 15.91 10.32
CA TRP A 100 -20.96 14.75 9.62
C TRP A 100 -21.31 14.69 8.13
N VAL A 101 -22.35 15.42 7.68
CA VAL A 101 -22.66 15.51 6.25
C VAL A 101 -21.52 16.11 5.43
N LEU A 102 -20.63 16.91 6.03
CA LEU A 102 -19.46 17.48 5.33
C LEU A 102 -18.52 16.38 4.80
N VAL A 103 -18.48 15.24 5.47
CA VAL A 103 -17.69 14.06 5.04
C VAL A 103 -18.23 13.47 3.73
N PHE A 104 -19.52 13.67 3.42
CA PHE A 104 -20.10 13.23 2.16
C PHE A 104 -19.45 13.88 0.93
N PHE A 105 -18.89 15.07 1.07
CA PHE A 105 -18.23 15.79 -0.03
C PHE A 105 -16.78 15.37 -0.26
N LEU A 106 -16.23 14.49 0.59
CA LEU A 106 -14.90 13.96 0.40
C LEU A 106 -14.99 12.69 -0.48
N PRO A 107 -14.38 12.67 -1.68
CA PRO A 107 -14.37 11.51 -2.56
C PRO A 107 -13.92 10.24 -1.79
N PHE A 108 -14.45 9.09 -2.16
CA PHE A 108 -14.19 7.76 -1.55
C PHE A 108 -14.64 7.64 -0.08
N ILE A 109 -14.42 8.66 0.75
CA ILE A 109 -14.85 8.71 2.15
C ILE A 109 -16.37 8.73 2.26
N ASN A 110 -17.06 9.31 1.29
CA ASN A 110 -18.53 9.27 1.21
C ASN A 110 -19.07 7.84 1.10
N LEU A 111 -18.39 6.94 0.40
CA LEU A 111 -18.79 5.52 0.30
C LEU A 111 -18.63 4.79 1.63
N LEU A 112 -17.51 5.05 2.33
CA LEU A 112 -17.28 4.51 3.67
C LEU A 112 -18.37 5.03 4.63
N MET A 113 -18.66 6.32 4.62
CA MET A 113 -19.72 6.92 5.44
C MET A 113 -21.10 6.34 5.10
N PHE A 114 -21.40 6.10 3.82
CA PHE A 114 -22.63 5.46 3.39
C PHE A 114 -22.78 4.06 4.02
N GLY A 115 -21.73 3.23 3.96
CA GLY A 115 -21.70 1.91 4.59
C GLY A 115 -21.88 1.98 6.10
N ILE A 116 -21.16 2.88 6.77
CA ILE A 116 -21.27 3.14 8.21
C ILE A 116 -22.72 3.49 8.60
N LEU A 117 -23.31 4.45 7.92
CA LEU A 117 -24.67 4.92 8.21
C LEU A 117 -25.73 3.85 7.90
N ALA A 118 -25.50 2.96 6.93
CA ALA A 118 -26.39 1.82 6.65
C ALA A 118 -26.37 0.77 7.77
N LEU A 119 -25.28 0.67 8.55
CA LEU A 119 -25.11 -0.32 9.61
C LEU A 119 -25.52 0.20 11.00
N ILE A 120 -25.35 1.49 11.30
CA ILE A 120 -25.69 2.07 12.62
C ILE A 120 -27.19 1.89 12.91
N PRO A 121 -27.59 1.49 14.14
CA PRO A 121 -29.00 1.48 14.56
C PRO A 121 -29.63 2.89 14.57
N GLY A 122 -30.90 3.01 14.21
CA GLY A 122 -31.67 4.24 14.34
C GLY A 122 -32.26 4.45 15.73
N LYS A 123 -33.05 5.51 15.91
CA LYS A 123 -33.71 5.93 17.17
C LYS A 123 -34.53 4.84 17.84
N GLU A 124 -35.27 4.05 17.06
CA GLU A 124 -36.13 2.97 17.58
C GLU A 124 -35.38 1.91 18.41
N ALA A 125 -34.04 1.85 18.22
CA ALA A 125 -33.19 0.91 18.95
C ALA A 125 -32.56 1.51 20.24
N LYS A 126 -32.83 2.78 20.54
CA LYS A 126 -32.19 3.52 21.64
C LYS A 126 -33.17 3.79 22.79
N THR A 127 -32.86 3.22 23.96
CA THR A 127 -33.64 3.43 25.19
C THR A 127 -33.05 4.49 26.13
N HIS A 128 -31.93 5.14 25.78
CA HIS A 128 -31.26 6.12 26.66
C HIS A 128 -30.92 7.42 25.95
N GLN A 129 -31.18 8.56 26.62
CA GLN A 129 -30.72 9.87 26.16
C GLN A 129 -29.21 10.03 26.38
N PRO A 130 -28.48 10.63 25.45
CA PRO A 130 -27.06 10.85 25.60
C PRO A 130 -26.77 11.93 26.68
N GLU A 131 -25.96 11.60 27.67
CA GLU A 131 -25.59 12.51 28.77
C GLU A 131 -24.44 13.47 28.40
N SER A 132 -23.67 13.18 27.36
CA SER A 132 -22.55 14.03 26.90
C SER A 132 -22.60 14.34 25.40
N ARG A 133 -21.89 15.40 24.99
CA ARG A 133 -21.76 15.75 23.55
C ARG A 133 -21.11 14.60 22.77
N LEU A 134 -20.15 13.88 23.35
CA LEU A 134 -19.46 12.77 22.71
C LEU A 134 -20.33 11.52 22.56
N GLU A 135 -21.32 11.31 23.45
CA GLU A 135 -22.28 10.21 23.30
C GLU A 135 -23.15 10.35 22.05
N LYS A 136 -23.33 11.56 21.55
CA LYS A 136 -24.01 11.80 20.26
C LYS A 136 -23.23 11.27 19.06
N PHE A 137 -21.91 11.14 19.18
CA PHE A 137 -21.05 10.65 18.12
C PHE A 137 -20.73 9.16 18.25
N ILE A 138 -20.63 8.65 19.50
CA ILE A 138 -20.24 7.25 19.78
C ILE A 138 -21.42 6.53 20.41
N PRO A 139 -22.12 5.65 19.65
CA PRO A 139 -23.25 4.89 20.16
C PRO A 139 -22.85 3.94 21.30
N ARG A 140 -23.76 3.70 22.25
CA ARG A 140 -23.57 2.74 23.35
C ARG A 140 -23.66 1.27 22.89
N THR A 141 -24.27 1.01 21.73
CA THR A 141 -24.42 -0.34 21.21
C THR A 141 -23.08 -0.91 20.70
N LYS A 142 -22.89 -2.21 20.84
CA LYS A 142 -21.68 -2.90 20.40
C LYS A 142 -21.38 -2.62 18.91
N LEU A 143 -22.36 -2.85 18.05
CA LEU A 143 -22.21 -2.66 16.61
C LEU A 143 -22.01 -1.18 16.25
N GLY A 144 -22.81 -0.28 16.85
CA GLY A 144 -22.72 1.15 16.54
C GLY A 144 -21.36 1.74 16.93
N SER A 145 -20.85 1.42 18.12
CA SER A 145 -19.54 1.92 18.55
C SER A 145 -18.39 1.31 17.73
N ALA A 146 -18.49 0.02 17.33
CA ALA A 146 -17.51 -0.59 16.44
C ALA A 146 -17.51 0.09 15.08
N VAL A 147 -18.66 0.26 14.45
CA VAL A 147 -18.77 0.90 13.13
C VAL A 147 -18.25 2.33 13.14
N VAL A 148 -18.59 3.13 14.17
CA VAL A 148 -18.09 4.51 14.29
C VAL A 148 -16.59 4.53 14.51
N SER A 149 -16.06 3.66 15.39
CA SER A 149 -14.61 3.63 15.66
C SER A 149 -13.81 3.20 14.44
N ILE A 150 -14.23 2.13 13.77
CA ILE A 150 -13.60 1.64 12.53
C ILE A 150 -13.64 2.72 11.45
N GLY A 151 -14.82 3.29 11.20
CA GLY A 151 -14.99 4.29 10.15
C GLY A 151 -14.15 5.54 10.36
N VAL A 152 -14.19 6.12 11.57
CA VAL A 152 -13.43 7.33 11.89
C VAL A 152 -11.93 7.09 11.81
N VAL A 153 -11.46 5.97 12.39
CA VAL A 153 -10.03 5.67 12.46
C VAL A 153 -9.50 5.27 11.09
N ALA A 154 -10.22 4.43 10.34
CA ALA A 154 -9.82 4.07 8.99
C ALA A 154 -9.75 5.30 8.07
N MET A 155 -10.78 6.16 8.10
CA MET A 155 -10.81 7.39 7.31
C MET A 155 -9.61 8.28 7.62
N PHE A 156 -9.37 8.55 8.91
CA PHE A 156 -8.24 9.40 9.32
C PHE A 156 -6.90 8.79 8.91
N SER A 157 -6.73 7.48 9.09
CA SER A 157 -5.50 6.79 8.71
C SER A 157 -5.27 6.77 7.20
N LEU A 158 -6.32 6.62 6.38
CA LEU A 158 -6.22 6.71 4.92
C LEU A 158 -5.83 8.11 4.45
N VAL A 159 -6.38 9.16 5.07
CA VAL A 159 -5.96 10.54 4.77
C VAL A 159 -4.48 10.74 5.12
N LEU A 160 -4.03 10.25 6.28
CA LEU A 160 -2.62 10.32 6.66
C LEU A 160 -1.72 9.55 5.69
N THR A 161 -2.12 8.32 5.33
CA THR A 161 -1.39 7.50 4.35
C THR A 161 -1.27 8.24 3.02
N GLY A 162 -2.35 8.82 2.52
CA GLY A 162 -2.32 9.62 1.29
C GLY A 162 -1.39 10.84 1.39
N ILE A 163 -1.37 11.53 2.53
CA ILE A 163 -0.44 12.65 2.76
C ILE A 163 1.01 12.17 2.75
N PHE A 164 1.33 11.07 3.44
CA PHE A 164 2.70 10.55 3.48
C PHE A 164 3.17 10.05 2.12
N LEU A 165 2.34 9.33 1.39
CA LEU A 165 2.73 8.74 0.10
C LEU A 165 2.79 9.77 -1.03
N ASN A 166 1.79 10.67 -1.13
CA ASN A 166 1.64 11.53 -2.32
C ASN A 166 2.20 12.96 -2.13
N TYR A 167 2.34 13.45 -0.89
CA TYR A 167 2.83 14.82 -0.66
C TYR A 167 4.19 14.87 0.02
N LEU A 168 4.48 13.92 0.90
CA LEU A 168 5.76 13.87 1.60
C LEU A 168 6.72 12.87 0.96
N GLU A 169 6.21 11.97 0.13
CA GLU A 169 6.97 10.87 -0.51
C GLU A 169 7.79 10.06 0.50
N GLU A 170 7.22 9.88 1.72
CA GLU A 170 7.94 9.32 2.86
C GLU A 170 7.46 7.91 3.21
N TYR A 171 8.35 6.95 3.06
CA TYR A 171 8.19 5.56 3.51
C TYR A 171 8.90 5.35 4.85
N GLY A 172 8.50 6.16 5.85
CA GLY A 172 9.14 6.29 7.15
C GLY A 172 8.51 5.53 8.30
N TRP A 173 9.01 5.81 9.50
CA TRP A 173 8.49 5.25 10.75
C TRP A 173 7.03 5.63 11.01
N SER A 174 6.64 6.84 10.62
CA SER A 174 5.27 7.33 10.78
C SER A 174 4.27 6.47 10.01
N LEU A 175 4.62 6.05 8.79
CA LEU A 175 3.79 5.20 7.95
C LEU A 175 3.73 3.76 8.49
N PHE A 176 4.87 3.11 8.74
CA PHE A 176 4.92 1.68 9.06
C PHE A 176 4.72 1.34 10.53
N VAL A 177 4.94 2.28 11.44
CA VAL A 177 4.79 2.09 12.89
C VAL A 177 3.70 3.01 13.44
N GLY A 178 3.73 4.29 13.10
CA GLY A 178 2.79 5.27 13.64
C GLY A 178 1.34 4.96 13.27
N ILE A 179 1.05 4.82 11.98
CA ILE A 179 -0.33 4.56 11.51
C ILE A 179 -0.87 3.22 12.03
N PRO A 180 -0.19 2.07 11.94
CA PRO A 180 -0.69 0.81 12.48
C PRO A 180 -0.91 0.85 14.00
N PHE A 181 -0.02 1.52 14.74
CA PHE A 181 -0.23 1.74 16.17
C PHE A 181 -1.51 2.54 16.43
N PHE A 182 -1.71 3.62 15.69
CA PHE A 182 -2.90 4.45 15.80
C PHE A 182 -4.17 3.69 15.45
N LEU A 183 -4.15 2.88 14.38
CA LEU A 183 -5.26 2.02 14.00
C LEU A 183 -5.70 1.13 15.16
N GLY A 184 -4.76 0.43 15.80
CA GLY A 184 -5.04 -0.42 16.94
C GLY A 184 -5.50 0.38 18.16
N PHE A 185 -4.78 1.43 18.51
CA PHE A 185 -5.03 2.23 19.71
C PHE A 185 -6.34 3.00 19.65
N ALA A 186 -6.53 3.79 18.58
CA ALA A 186 -7.68 4.69 18.49
C ALA A 186 -8.99 3.94 18.27
N SER A 187 -9.00 2.87 17.46
CA SER A 187 -10.21 2.07 17.24
C SER A 187 -10.72 1.45 18.54
N VAL A 188 -9.82 0.92 19.38
CA VAL A 188 -10.17 0.36 20.68
C VAL A 188 -10.61 1.45 21.66
N LYS A 189 -9.92 2.59 21.73
CA LYS A 189 -10.29 3.71 22.63
C LYS A 189 -11.65 4.29 22.30
N ILE A 190 -11.96 4.49 21.03
CA ILE A 190 -13.26 4.99 20.60
C ILE A 190 -14.36 3.94 20.85
N HIS A 191 -14.10 2.67 20.50
CA HIS A 191 -15.07 1.59 20.70
C HIS A 191 -15.41 1.36 22.18
N SER A 192 -14.43 1.49 23.07
CA SER A 192 -14.59 1.31 24.51
C SER A 192 -15.07 2.55 25.26
N TYR A 193 -15.34 3.66 24.57
CA TYR A 193 -15.64 4.96 25.21
C TYR A 193 -16.82 4.89 26.18
N ASN A 194 -17.95 4.32 25.75
CA ASN A 194 -19.20 4.27 26.54
C ASN A 194 -19.49 2.88 27.12
N ARG A 195 -18.54 1.94 27.04
CA ARG A 195 -18.77 0.54 27.43
C ARG A 195 -17.47 -0.18 27.81
N VAL A 196 -17.61 -1.15 28.68
CA VAL A 196 -16.55 -2.12 28.97
C VAL A 196 -16.55 -3.17 27.87
N ILE A 197 -15.39 -3.45 27.29
CA ILE A 197 -15.21 -4.42 26.22
C ILE A 197 -14.29 -5.56 26.67
N SER A 198 -14.41 -6.73 26.04
CA SER A 198 -13.48 -7.83 26.25
C SER A 198 -12.20 -7.63 25.41
N TYR A 199 -11.11 -8.32 25.79
CA TYR A 199 -9.86 -8.26 25.02
C TYR A 199 -10.03 -8.80 23.60
N ARG A 200 -10.80 -9.88 23.43
CA ARG A 200 -11.11 -10.43 22.08
C ARG A 200 -11.88 -9.43 21.23
N GLU A 201 -12.80 -8.70 21.83
CA GLU A 201 -13.57 -7.65 21.13
C GLU A 201 -12.67 -6.48 20.73
N ALA A 202 -11.75 -6.07 21.61
CA ALA A 202 -10.76 -5.04 21.31
C ALA A 202 -9.89 -5.43 20.11
N LEU A 203 -9.34 -6.66 20.12
CA LEU A 203 -8.55 -7.15 19.00
C LEU A 203 -9.38 -7.27 17.72
N GLY A 204 -10.62 -7.76 17.81
CA GLY A 204 -11.51 -7.87 16.65
C GLY A 204 -11.74 -6.53 15.95
N VAL A 205 -12.02 -5.47 16.72
CA VAL A 205 -12.20 -4.11 16.16
C VAL A 205 -10.91 -3.57 15.57
N ALA A 206 -9.76 -3.74 16.25
CA ALA A 206 -8.48 -3.26 15.80
C ALA A 206 -8.05 -3.91 14.47
N PHE A 207 -8.09 -5.24 14.40
CA PHE A 207 -7.71 -5.97 13.20
C PHE A 207 -8.70 -5.80 12.04
N LEU A 208 -9.99 -5.64 12.33
CA LEU A 208 -10.96 -5.31 11.29
C LEU A 208 -10.71 -3.90 10.74
N THR A 209 -10.32 -2.93 11.58
CA THR A 209 -9.93 -1.59 11.12
C THR A 209 -8.70 -1.67 10.22
N LEU A 210 -7.67 -2.45 10.61
CA LEU A 210 -6.49 -2.68 9.79
C LEU A 210 -6.86 -3.30 8.43
N ALA A 211 -7.67 -4.37 8.43
CA ALA A 211 -8.07 -5.05 7.20
C ALA A 211 -8.86 -4.13 6.25
N ILE A 212 -9.75 -3.29 6.78
CA ILE A 212 -10.49 -2.29 6.00
C ILE A 212 -9.55 -1.23 5.42
N CYS A 213 -8.56 -0.76 6.20
CA CYS A 213 -7.56 0.18 5.70
C CYS A 213 -6.70 -0.44 4.58
N CYS A 214 -6.19 -1.67 4.77
CA CYS A 214 -5.43 -2.37 3.72
C CYS A 214 -6.26 -2.57 2.45
N GLY A 215 -7.52 -2.99 2.60
CA GLY A 215 -8.44 -3.11 1.47
C GLY A 215 -8.68 -1.77 0.75
N ALA A 216 -8.85 -0.70 1.50
CA ALA A 216 -9.03 0.64 0.92
C ALA A 216 -7.77 1.15 0.22
N ILE A 217 -6.57 0.88 0.75
CA ILE A 217 -5.29 1.23 0.13
C ILE A 217 -5.16 0.55 -1.24
N ILE A 218 -5.55 -0.73 -1.36
CA ILE A 218 -5.57 -1.46 -2.64
C ILE A 218 -6.59 -0.84 -3.61
N ILE A 219 -7.82 -0.56 -3.14
CA ILE A 219 -8.90 0.00 -3.96
C ILE A 219 -8.55 1.42 -4.44
N LEU A 220 -7.86 2.21 -3.62
CA LEU A 220 -7.43 3.56 -3.97
C LEU A 220 -6.12 3.58 -4.78
N ALA A 221 -5.56 2.42 -5.11
CA ALA A 221 -4.29 2.27 -5.82
C ALA A 221 -3.10 3.01 -5.15
N PHE A 222 -3.14 3.19 -3.83
CA PHE A 222 -2.03 3.78 -3.08
C PHE A 222 -0.83 2.83 -3.01
N GLU A 223 -1.11 1.50 -2.91
CA GLU A 223 -0.09 0.46 -2.83
C GLU A 223 -0.58 -0.85 -3.45
N GLY A 224 0.37 -1.68 -3.88
CA GLY A 224 0.09 -3.00 -4.41
C GLY A 224 -0.06 -4.08 -3.33
N ILE A 225 -0.59 -5.22 -3.75
CA ILE A 225 -0.88 -6.36 -2.85
C ILE A 225 0.42 -6.96 -2.30
N ILE A 226 1.50 -6.98 -3.09
CA ILE A 226 2.79 -7.58 -2.70
C ILE A 226 3.41 -6.77 -1.57
N CYS A 227 3.49 -5.45 -1.70
CA CYS A 227 4.02 -4.58 -0.68
C CYS A 227 3.20 -4.60 0.61
N LEU A 228 1.88 -4.60 0.52
CA LEU A 228 1.02 -4.78 1.70
C LEU A 228 1.20 -6.16 2.34
N GLY A 229 1.42 -7.20 1.55
CA GLY A 229 1.76 -8.54 2.04
C GLY A 229 3.09 -8.56 2.81
N MET A 230 4.11 -7.89 2.28
CA MET A 230 5.40 -7.74 2.97
C MET A 230 5.27 -6.86 4.23
N ALA A 231 4.41 -5.84 4.25
CA ALA A 231 4.17 -4.99 5.40
C ALA A 231 3.25 -5.65 6.47
N ALA A 232 2.45 -6.66 6.11
CA ALA A 232 1.46 -7.26 7.00
C ALA A 232 1.99 -7.74 8.36
N PRO A 233 3.18 -8.37 8.48
CA PRO A 233 3.73 -8.77 9.77
C PRO A 233 3.96 -7.59 10.72
N ILE A 234 4.61 -6.52 10.26
CA ILE A 234 4.87 -5.35 11.10
C ILE A 234 3.56 -4.62 11.43
N PHE A 235 2.65 -4.48 10.48
CA PHE A 235 1.33 -3.89 10.70
C PHE A 235 0.52 -4.66 11.74
N GLY A 236 0.51 -5.99 11.65
CA GLY A 236 -0.18 -6.85 12.60
C GLY A 236 0.36 -6.73 14.03
N ILE A 237 1.69 -6.80 14.20
CA ILE A 237 2.34 -6.68 15.52
C ILE A 237 2.09 -5.29 16.12
N VAL A 238 2.28 -4.23 15.36
CA VAL A 238 2.16 -2.86 15.86
C VAL A 238 0.70 -2.51 16.17
N THR A 239 -0.25 -2.95 15.34
CA THR A 239 -1.70 -2.81 15.63
C THR A 239 -2.10 -3.57 16.89
N TRP A 240 -1.58 -4.79 17.09
CA TRP A 240 -1.81 -5.56 18.29
C TRP A 240 -1.29 -4.84 19.56
N VAL A 241 -0.09 -4.24 19.49
CA VAL A 241 0.48 -3.45 20.60
C VAL A 241 -0.41 -2.25 20.91
N GLY A 242 -0.80 -1.47 19.89
CA GLY A 242 -1.69 -0.32 20.08
C GLY A 242 -3.03 -0.71 20.70
N ALA A 243 -3.66 -1.76 20.20
CA ALA A 243 -4.92 -2.29 20.73
C ALA A 243 -4.79 -2.78 22.17
N SER A 244 -3.70 -3.47 22.50
CA SER A 244 -3.45 -4.00 23.85
C SER A 244 -3.25 -2.88 24.88
N ILE A 245 -2.50 -1.84 24.52
CA ILE A 245 -2.32 -0.65 25.36
C ILE A 245 -3.66 0.05 25.58
N ALA A 246 -4.42 0.30 24.50
CA ALA A 246 -5.72 0.95 24.56
C ALA A 246 -6.71 0.17 25.43
N TYR A 247 -6.75 -1.17 25.29
CA TYR A 247 -7.57 -2.05 26.13
C TYR A 247 -7.23 -1.92 27.61
N ASN A 248 -5.94 -1.95 27.98
CA ASN A 248 -5.50 -1.82 29.36
C ASN A 248 -5.87 -0.45 29.97
N LEU A 249 -5.83 0.61 29.15
CA LEU A 249 -6.24 1.95 29.56
C LEU A 249 -7.76 2.14 29.59
N SER A 250 -8.54 1.18 29.10
CA SER A 250 -10.01 1.29 28.96
C SER A 250 -10.79 0.39 29.90
N LYS A 251 -10.18 -0.05 31.01
CA LYS A 251 -10.81 -0.95 32.01
C LYS A 251 -12.01 -0.32 32.73
N LYS A 252 -12.17 1.01 32.68
CA LYS A 252 -13.31 1.72 33.26
C LYS A 252 -14.09 2.44 32.14
N PRO A 253 -15.44 2.39 32.13
CA PRO A 253 -16.22 3.19 31.20
C PRO A 253 -16.06 4.68 31.53
N PHE A 254 -16.21 5.50 30.53
CA PHE A 254 -16.16 6.95 30.60
C PHE A 254 -14.92 7.51 31.31
N GLN A 255 -13.87 7.77 30.55
CA GLN A 255 -12.66 8.38 31.08
C GLN A 255 -12.57 9.85 30.63
N PRO A 256 -12.48 10.80 31.59
CA PRO A 256 -12.14 12.17 31.25
C PRO A 256 -10.82 12.21 30.48
N GLY A 257 -10.80 12.91 29.33
CA GLY A 257 -9.60 12.98 28.49
C GLY A 257 -9.45 11.88 27.42
N ALA A 258 -10.44 11.01 27.22
CA ALA A 258 -10.39 9.98 26.18
C ALA A 258 -10.15 10.57 24.76
N VAL A 259 -10.69 11.76 24.47
CA VAL A 259 -10.44 12.47 23.21
C VAL A 259 -8.97 12.88 23.09
N SER A 260 -8.41 13.47 24.14
CA SER A 260 -7.00 13.85 24.15
C SER A 260 -6.07 12.64 23.97
N MET A 261 -6.46 11.47 24.48
CA MET A 261 -5.72 10.21 24.28
C MET A 261 -5.72 9.73 22.83
N VAL A 262 -6.69 10.10 22.01
CA VAL A 262 -6.73 9.77 20.58
C VAL A 262 -6.04 10.87 19.76
N VAL A 263 -6.28 12.12 20.09
CA VAL A 263 -5.73 13.28 19.37
C VAL A 263 -4.21 13.37 19.54
N ALA A 264 -3.69 13.10 20.72
CA ALA A 264 -2.25 13.22 20.98
C ALA A 264 -1.40 12.27 20.10
N PRO A 265 -1.66 10.94 20.01
CA PRO A 265 -0.93 10.08 19.08
C PRO A 265 -1.08 10.52 17.62
N ALA A 266 -2.26 10.94 17.19
CA ALA A 266 -2.48 11.45 15.85
C ALA A 266 -1.59 12.66 15.54
N SER A 267 -1.54 13.64 16.47
CA SER A 267 -0.69 14.82 16.33
C SER A 267 0.80 14.50 16.36
N ILE A 268 1.21 13.53 17.17
CA ILE A 268 2.60 13.07 17.22
C ILE A 268 3.00 12.41 15.89
N ILE A 269 2.15 11.56 15.32
CA ILE A 269 2.41 10.90 14.03
C ILE A 269 2.56 11.93 12.92
N LEU A 270 1.67 12.92 12.86
CA LEU A 270 1.76 14.02 11.90
C LEU A 270 3.06 14.81 12.06
N LEU A 271 3.41 15.15 13.30
CA LEU A 271 4.64 15.89 13.59
C LEU A 271 5.88 15.08 13.23
N LEU A 272 5.92 13.80 13.58
CA LEU A 272 7.03 12.91 13.24
C LEU A 272 7.18 12.74 11.72
N GLY A 273 6.10 12.48 11.00
CA GLY A 273 6.14 12.37 9.54
C GLY A 273 6.60 13.67 8.88
N PHE A 274 6.15 14.81 9.39
CA PHE A 274 6.64 16.10 8.93
C PHE A 274 8.13 16.30 9.23
N LEU A 275 8.63 15.88 10.39
CA LEU A 275 10.05 15.95 10.71
C LEU A 275 10.89 14.96 9.87
N GLU A 276 10.36 13.79 9.58
CA GLU A 276 10.99 12.80 8.71
C GLU A 276 11.25 13.38 7.31
N SER A 277 10.31 14.13 6.73
CA SER A 277 10.46 14.73 5.40
C SER A 277 11.57 15.80 5.30
N PHE A 278 12.02 16.37 6.43
CA PHE A 278 13.16 17.33 6.47
C PHE A 278 14.52 16.69 6.78
N THR A 279 14.52 15.43 7.18
CA THR A 279 15.77 14.71 7.49
C THR A 279 16.08 13.71 6.39
N PRO A 280 16.81 14.10 5.32
CA PRO A 280 17.22 13.16 4.30
C PRO A 280 18.11 12.09 4.93
N SER A 281 17.53 10.96 5.25
CA SER A 281 18.23 9.81 5.78
C SER A 281 19.08 9.22 4.64
N LYS A 282 20.41 9.35 4.75
CA LYS A 282 21.29 8.59 3.88
C LYS A 282 21.14 7.12 4.23
N ALA A 283 20.39 6.40 3.40
CA ALA A 283 20.25 4.96 3.55
C ALA A 283 21.65 4.30 3.58
N PRO A 284 21.92 3.41 4.55
CA PRO A 284 23.21 2.74 4.63
C PRO A 284 23.44 1.88 3.39
N LEU A 285 24.69 1.81 2.92
CA LEU A 285 25.09 0.87 1.90
C LEU A 285 25.19 -0.53 2.54
N ILE A 286 24.39 -1.44 2.05
CA ILE A 286 24.27 -2.81 2.56
C ILE A 286 24.86 -3.76 1.52
N SER A 287 25.50 -4.84 1.93
CA SER A 287 25.96 -5.89 1.04
C SER A 287 25.30 -7.23 1.33
N VAL A 288 24.94 -7.94 0.26
CA VAL A 288 24.48 -9.33 0.29
C VAL A 288 25.49 -10.17 -0.48
N GLU A 289 25.93 -11.25 0.14
CA GLU A 289 26.91 -12.18 -0.41
C GLU A 289 26.32 -13.59 -0.47
N THR A 290 26.43 -14.26 -1.63
CA THR A 290 25.96 -15.62 -1.85
C THR A 290 27.06 -16.40 -2.58
N SER A 291 27.31 -17.63 -2.18
CA SER A 291 28.35 -18.45 -2.81
C SER A 291 27.89 -19.85 -3.12
N VAL A 292 28.44 -20.42 -4.19
CA VAL A 292 28.27 -21.82 -4.60
C VAL A 292 29.63 -22.44 -4.88
N ILE A 293 29.70 -23.76 -4.73
CA ILE A 293 30.90 -24.54 -5.09
C ILE A 293 30.63 -25.20 -6.44
N ILE A 294 31.57 -25.03 -7.39
CA ILE A 294 31.47 -25.49 -8.76
C ILE A 294 32.63 -26.47 -9.04
N LYS A 295 32.34 -27.59 -9.68
CA LYS A 295 33.33 -28.59 -10.09
C LYS A 295 33.74 -28.35 -11.54
N ALA A 296 34.44 -27.27 -11.80
CA ALA A 296 34.96 -26.87 -13.09
C ALA A 296 36.21 -26.01 -12.91
N ASP A 297 36.99 -25.81 -13.96
CA ASP A 297 38.11 -24.88 -13.91
C ASP A 297 37.61 -23.41 -13.91
N LYS A 298 38.47 -22.49 -13.44
CA LYS A 298 38.08 -21.08 -13.34
C LYS A 298 37.74 -20.47 -14.69
N GLN A 299 38.35 -20.87 -15.79
CA GLN A 299 38.11 -20.26 -17.09
C GLN A 299 36.73 -20.63 -17.61
N ALA A 300 36.36 -21.93 -17.49
CA ALA A 300 35.01 -22.37 -17.89
C ALA A 300 33.90 -21.61 -17.11
N ILE A 301 34.12 -21.40 -15.81
CA ILE A 301 33.20 -20.62 -14.98
C ILE A 301 33.18 -19.16 -15.42
N TRP A 302 34.35 -18.58 -15.70
CA TRP A 302 34.49 -17.17 -16.13
C TRP A 302 33.72 -16.89 -17.43
N ASP A 303 33.82 -17.79 -18.40
CA ASP A 303 33.15 -17.64 -19.70
C ASP A 303 31.62 -17.61 -19.56
N GLN A 304 31.09 -18.41 -18.62
CA GLN A 304 29.66 -18.40 -18.29
C GLN A 304 29.24 -17.19 -17.42
N LEU A 305 30.16 -16.62 -16.64
CA LEU A 305 29.88 -15.54 -15.72
C LEU A 305 29.80 -14.17 -16.42
N VAL A 306 30.65 -13.94 -17.40
CA VAL A 306 30.72 -12.69 -18.17
C VAL A 306 29.41 -12.44 -18.91
N ALA A 307 28.89 -13.48 -19.57
CA ALA A 307 27.59 -13.48 -20.22
C ALA A 307 26.98 -14.89 -20.09
N PHE A 308 25.72 -14.98 -19.69
CA PHE A 308 25.05 -16.28 -19.54
C PHE A 308 23.79 -16.34 -20.38
N THR A 309 23.48 -17.54 -20.83
CA THR A 309 22.33 -17.87 -21.65
C THR A 309 21.03 -17.77 -20.87
N GLU A 310 19.91 -17.95 -21.54
CA GLU A 310 18.60 -17.86 -20.92
C GLU A 310 18.44 -18.91 -19.81
N ILE A 311 18.03 -18.43 -18.63
CA ILE A 311 17.77 -19.25 -17.45
C ILE A 311 16.32 -19.73 -17.50
N ASP A 312 16.08 -21.01 -17.26
CA ASP A 312 14.73 -21.60 -17.20
C ASP A 312 13.79 -20.82 -16.28
N GLU A 313 12.48 -20.92 -16.51
CA GLU A 313 11.48 -20.25 -15.65
C GLU A 313 11.62 -20.69 -14.18
N PRO A 314 11.47 -19.74 -13.24
CA PRO A 314 11.62 -20.05 -11.83
C PRO A 314 10.48 -20.91 -11.30
N THR A 315 10.82 -21.87 -10.46
CA THR A 315 9.87 -22.71 -9.73
C THR A 315 9.42 -22.05 -8.41
N GLU A 316 10.23 -21.13 -7.85
CA GLU A 316 9.98 -20.47 -6.59
C GLU A 316 8.75 -19.56 -6.67
N TRP A 317 7.87 -19.72 -5.67
CA TRP A 317 6.63 -18.94 -5.57
C TRP A 317 6.87 -17.43 -5.53
N MET A 318 7.97 -16.97 -4.94
CA MET A 318 8.33 -15.56 -4.79
C MET A 318 8.41 -14.85 -6.16
N PHE A 319 9.07 -15.45 -7.15
CA PHE A 319 9.17 -14.87 -8.49
C PHE A 319 7.85 -14.91 -9.27
N LYS A 320 6.91 -15.76 -8.86
CA LYS A 320 5.55 -15.81 -9.42
C LYS A 320 4.64 -14.71 -8.87
N THR A 321 5.11 -13.95 -7.86
CA THR A 321 4.36 -12.83 -7.28
C THR A 321 4.62 -11.49 -7.99
N GLY A 322 5.44 -11.45 -9.04
CA GLY A 322 5.78 -10.20 -9.75
C GLY A 322 7.13 -9.60 -9.35
N ILE A 323 7.84 -10.17 -8.37
CA ILE A 323 9.23 -9.79 -8.06
C ILE A 323 10.10 -10.10 -9.27
N ALA A 324 10.89 -9.11 -9.70
CA ALA A 324 11.76 -9.20 -10.86
C ALA A 324 12.87 -10.24 -10.63
N TYR A 325 13.19 -11.00 -11.67
CA TYR A 325 14.26 -11.99 -11.66
C TYR A 325 15.05 -11.96 -12.96
N PRO A 326 16.36 -12.35 -12.93
CA PRO A 326 17.22 -12.38 -14.11
C PRO A 326 16.84 -13.50 -15.07
N THR A 327 16.91 -13.22 -16.36
CA THR A 327 16.64 -14.15 -17.45
C THR A 327 17.90 -14.54 -18.22
N HIS A 328 18.75 -13.58 -18.58
CA HIS A 328 20.01 -13.77 -19.28
C HIS A 328 20.92 -12.56 -19.10
N ALA A 329 22.18 -12.64 -19.48
CA ALA A 329 23.09 -11.51 -19.51
C ALA A 329 23.94 -11.49 -20.78
N GLU A 330 24.13 -10.31 -21.31
CA GLU A 330 24.96 -10.02 -22.48
C GLU A 330 26.07 -9.03 -22.12
N ILE A 331 27.17 -9.03 -22.86
CA ILE A 331 28.24 -8.07 -22.69
C ILE A 331 28.66 -7.47 -24.03
N ARG A 332 28.89 -6.18 -24.04
CA ARG A 332 29.44 -5.44 -25.20
C ARG A 332 30.83 -4.93 -24.86
N GLY A 333 31.83 -5.45 -25.57
CA GLY A 333 33.25 -5.14 -25.33
C GLY A 333 33.92 -6.15 -24.41
N LYS A 334 35.19 -5.91 -24.09
CA LYS A 334 36.02 -6.75 -23.20
C LYS A 334 36.89 -5.85 -22.32
N GLY A 335 37.05 -6.25 -21.06
CA GLY A 335 37.88 -5.52 -20.10
C GLY A 335 37.12 -4.41 -19.36
N VAL A 336 37.86 -3.59 -18.64
CA VAL A 336 37.30 -2.44 -17.90
C VAL A 336 36.66 -1.46 -18.90
N GLY A 337 35.45 -0.99 -18.59
CA GLY A 337 34.66 -0.12 -19.45
C GLY A 337 33.73 -0.86 -20.42
N ALA A 338 33.81 -2.18 -20.53
CA ALA A 338 32.78 -2.99 -21.22
C ALA A 338 31.42 -2.80 -20.52
N ILE A 339 30.34 -2.86 -21.28
CA ILE A 339 28.97 -2.73 -20.74
C ILE A 339 28.32 -4.10 -20.70
N ARG A 340 27.99 -4.57 -19.49
CA ARG A 340 27.20 -5.76 -19.29
C ARG A 340 25.73 -5.37 -19.13
N GLU A 341 24.86 -6.06 -19.82
CA GLU A 341 23.40 -5.91 -19.69
C GLU A 341 22.84 -7.19 -19.06
N CYS A 342 22.39 -7.09 -17.81
CA CYS A 342 21.72 -8.19 -17.13
C CYS A 342 20.21 -8.00 -17.24
N HIS A 343 19.57 -8.84 -18.05
CA HIS A 343 18.14 -8.75 -18.33
C HIS A 343 17.32 -9.41 -17.24
N PHE A 344 16.34 -8.65 -16.74
CA PHE A 344 15.33 -9.09 -15.79
C PHE A 344 13.95 -9.05 -16.46
N THR A 345 12.97 -9.67 -15.85
CA THR A 345 11.58 -9.67 -16.35
C THR A 345 10.96 -8.28 -16.48
N THR A 346 11.51 -7.28 -15.80
CA THR A 346 11.05 -5.87 -15.81
C THR A 346 11.91 -4.94 -16.68
N GLY A 347 13.02 -5.44 -17.23
CA GLY A 347 13.97 -4.67 -18.04
C GLY A 347 15.42 -5.05 -17.78
N ALA A 348 16.38 -4.29 -18.28
CA ALA A 348 17.80 -4.57 -18.15
C ALA A 348 18.50 -3.68 -17.11
N PHE A 349 19.37 -4.28 -16.31
CA PHE A 349 20.43 -3.57 -15.59
C PHE A 349 21.53 -3.21 -16.57
N ILE A 350 22.01 -1.96 -16.54
CA ILE A 350 23.17 -1.52 -17.28
C ILE A 350 24.35 -1.47 -16.31
N GLU A 351 25.33 -2.35 -16.56
CA GLU A 351 26.41 -2.64 -15.64
C GLU A 351 27.78 -2.38 -16.27
N PRO A 352 28.31 -1.13 -16.23
CA PRO A 352 29.68 -0.86 -16.66
C PRO A 352 30.70 -1.64 -15.81
N ILE A 353 31.60 -2.36 -16.45
CA ILE A 353 32.65 -3.13 -15.80
C ILE A 353 33.69 -2.21 -15.20
N THR A 354 33.90 -2.29 -13.90
CA THR A 354 34.89 -1.52 -13.15
C THR A 354 36.17 -2.27 -12.84
N THR A 355 36.10 -3.63 -12.78
CA THR A 355 37.27 -4.49 -12.60
C THR A 355 37.11 -5.73 -13.48
N TRP A 356 38.16 -6.04 -14.23
CA TRP A 356 38.26 -7.22 -15.08
C TRP A 356 39.58 -7.94 -14.75
N ASP A 357 39.59 -8.82 -13.78
CA ASP A 357 40.72 -9.67 -13.39
C ASP A 357 40.40 -11.14 -13.75
N GLU A 358 40.57 -11.47 -15.01
CA GLU A 358 40.26 -12.78 -15.58
C GLU A 358 41.25 -13.83 -15.10
N PRO A 359 40.86 -15.00 -14.57
CA PRO A 359 39.49 -15.44 -14.30
C PRO A 359 39.09 -15.33 -12.82
N ASN A 360 39.52 -14.27 -12.07
CA ASN A 360 39.38 -14.23 -10.61
C ASN A 360 38.27 -13.29 -10.12
N LEU A 361 38.14 -12.10 -10.76
CA LEU A 361 37.23 -11.07 -10.27
C LEU A 361 36.62 -10.25 -11.43
N LEU A 362 35.29 -10.26 -11.50
CA LEU A 362 34.52 -9.35 -12.33
C LEU A 362 33.73 -8.42 -11.41
N ALA A 363 33.97 -7.11 -11.48
CA ALA A 363 33.17 -6.14 -10.73
C ALA A 363 32.61 -5.08 -11.65
N PHE A 364 31.43 -4.57 -11.29
CA PHE A 364 30.68 -3.61 -12.09
C PHE A 364 29.95 -2.61 -11.18
N SER A 365 29.73 -1.40 -11.69
CA SER A 365 28.77 -0.45 -11.14
C SER A 365 27.39 -0.66 -11.78
N VAL A 366 26.35 -0.16 -11.16
CA VAL A 366 25.01 -0.11 -11.76
C VAL A 366 24.72 1.33 -12.17
N GLU A 367 24.58 1.55 -13.47
CA GLU A 367 24.27 2.87 -14.04
C GLU A 367 22.76 3.05 -14.22
N LYS A 368 22.06 1.97 -14.59
CA LYS A 368 20.61 1.94 -14.75
C LYS A 368 20.08 0.61 -14.21
N GLN A 369 18.99 0.67 -13.49
CA GLN A 369 18.25 -0.52 -13.03
C GLN A 369 16.80 -0.49 -13.49
N PRO A 370 16.18 -1.65 -13.77
CA PRO A 370 14.76 -1.76 -14.01
C PRO A 370 13.97 -1.72 -12.68
N PRO A 371 12.64 -1.56 -12.73
CA PRO A 371 11.80 -1.70 -11.54
C PRO A 371 12.03 -3.05 -10.84
N PRO A 372 12.12 -3.08 -9.49
CA PRO A 372 12.39 -4.32 -8.75
C PRO A 372 11.23 -5.32 -8.78
N MET A 373 10.03 -4.88 -9.15
CA MET A 373 8.84 -5.73 -9.25
C MET A 373 7.76 -5.10 -10.11
N ILE A 374 6.79 -5.92 -10.49
CA ILE A 374 5.49 -5.51 -11.02
C ILE A 374 4.47 -5.79 -9.92
N GLU A 375 3.89 -4.75 -9.33
CA GLU A 375 2.92 -4.90 -8.26
C GLU A 375 1.61 -5.55 -8.74
N TRP A 376 1.08 -6.45 -7.91
CA TRP A 376 -0.27 -6.96 -8.10
C TRP A 376 -1.30 -5.94 -7.67
N SER A 377 -2.24 -5.67 -8.55
CA SER A 377 -3.34 -4.75 -8.33
C SER A 377 -4.62 -5.29 -8.94
N ILE A 378 -5.76 -4.71 -8.52
CA ILE A 378 -7.04 -4.88 -9.20
C ILE A 378 -7.12 -4.07 -10.50
N TYR A 379 -6.12 -3.23 -10.76
CA TYR A 379 -5.95 -2.41 -11.96
C TYR A 379 -4.87 -3.04 -12.84
N ASP A 380 -4.93 -2.80 -14.16
CA ASP A 380 -3.93 -3.32 -15.11
C ASP A 380 -2.51 -2.81 -14.81
N LYS A 381 -2.40 -1.58 -14.36
CA LYS A 381 -1.14 -0.95 -13.95
C LYS A 381 -1.40 0.06 -12.82
N ILE A 382 -0.54 0.04 -11.82
CA ILE A 382 -0.48 1.09 -10.79
C ILE A 382 0.92 1.68 -10.78
N ASP A 383 0.98 2.98 -10.54
CA ASP A 383 2.23 3.69 -10.33
C ASP A 383 2.41 3.92 -8.83
N VAL A 384 3.34 3.18 -8.24
CA VAL A 384 3.60 3.23 -6.79
C VAL A 384 5.00 3.79 -6.59
N ALA A 385 5.10 4.85 -5.82
CA ALA A 385 6.34 5.62 -5.67
C ALA A 385 7.53 4.75 -5.21
N HIS A 386 7.32 3.78 -4.31
CA HIS A 386 8.40 2.95 -3.77
C HIS A 386 9.04 1.97 -4.78
N VAL A 387 8.43 1.76 -5.95
CA VAL A 387 8.99 0.92 -7.02
C VAL A 387 10.09 1.65 -7.77
N ASP A 388 10.12 2.98 -7.73
CA ASP A 388 11.14 3.79 -8.38
C ASP A 388 11.99 4.54 -7.35
N GLY A 389 13.30 4.35 -7.38
CA GLY A 389 14.27 5.09 -6.56
C GLY A 389 14.41 4.70 -5.09
N TYR A 390 13.55 3.85 -4.53
CA TYR A 390 13.62 3.46 -3.11
C TYR A 390 14.51 2.25 -2.84
N PHE A 391 14.67 1.37 -3.80
CA PHE A 391 15.62 0.27 -3.77
C PHE A 391 16.63 0.48 -4.88
N LEU A 392 17.90 0.74 -4.52
CA LEU A 392 18.96 1.08 -5.46
C LEU A 392 20.13 0.11 -5.32
N SER A 393 20.39 -0.66 -6.37
CA SER A 393 21.63 -1.43 -6.51
C SER A 393 22.72 -0.50 -7.01
N GLU A 394 23.83 -0.38 -6.28
CA GLU A 394 24.93 0.53 -6.67
C GLU A 394 26.04 -0.18 -7.43
N LYS A 395 26.38 -1.38 -7.02
CA LYS A 395 27.44 -2.18 -7.64
C LYS A 395 27.29 -3.66 -7.32
N GLY A 396 27.94 -4.48 -8.11
CA GLY A 396 28.05 -5.90 -7.88
C GLY A 396 29.42 -6.45 -8.25
N GLN A 397 29.70 -7.66 -7.79
CA GLN A 397 30.90 -8.40 -8.19
C GLN A 397 30.67 -9.91 -8.16
N PHE A 398 31.49 -10.59 -8.95
CA PHE A 398 31.66 -12.04 -8.90
C PHE A 398 33.12 -12.35 -8.63
N LYS A 399 33.39 -13.19 -7.61
CA LYS A 399 34.74 -13.58 -7.21
C LYS A 399 34.90 -15.09 -7.30
N LEU A 400 35.99 -15.56 -7.92
CA LEU A 400 36.32 -16.97 -8.07
C LEU A 400 37.55 -17.30 -7.23
N GLU A 401 37.39 -18.21 -6.27
CA GLU A 401 38.46 -18.67 -5.38
C GLU A 401 38.63 -20.20 -5.54
N ALA A 402 39.84 -20.65 -5.92
CA ALA A 402 40.10 -22.04 -5.96
C ALA A 402 40.10 -22.64 -4.54
N ILE A 403 39.34 -23.70 -4.32
CA ILE A 403 39.36 -24.49 -3.08
C ILE A 403 40.41 -25.55 -3.19
N ASP A 404 40.42 -26.27 -4.31
CA ASP A 404 41.41 -27.29 -4.69
C ASP A 404 41.56 -27.34 -6.22
N SER A 405 42.19 -28.40 -6.76
CA SER A 405 42.41 -28.56 -8.21
C SER A 405 41.14 -28.80 -9.03
N LEU A 406 40.04 -29.15 -8.38
CA LEU A 406 38.78 -29.57 -9.03
C LEU A 406 37.57 -28.71 -8.60
N GLN A 407 37.72 -27.85 -7.61
CA GLN A 407 36.63 -27.09 -7.03
C GLN A 407 36.97 -25.60 -6.93
N VAL A 408 36.02 -24.80 -7.37
CA VAL A 408 36.10 -23.34 -7.30
C VAL A 408 34.87 -22.81 -6.54
N LYS A 409 35.09 -21.92 -5.60
CA LYS A 409 34.04 -21.16 -4.94
C LYS A 409 33.75 -19.92 -5.78
N LEU A 410 32.54 -19.84 -6.33
CA LEU A 410 32.02 -18.63 -6.97
C LEU A 410 31.17 -17.87 -5.96
N THR A 411 31.49 -16.62 -5.74
CA THR A 411 30.80 -15.71 -4.81
C THR A 411 30.26 -14.52 -5.58
N GLY A 412 28.94 -14.32 -5.53
CA GLY A 412 28.25 -13.11 -6.00
C GLY A 412 27.97 -12.17 -4.84
N THR A 413 28.29 -10.90 -4.99
CA THR A 413 28.02 -9.85 -4.00
C THR A 413 27.32 -8.68 -4.66
N THR A 414 26.23 -8.21 -4.06
CA THR A 414 25.54 -6.97 -4.46
C THR A 414 25.55 -5.98 -3.33
N TRP A 415 25.87 -4.72 -3.62
CA TRP A 415 25.74 -3.61 -2.71
C TRP A 415 24.55 -2.75 -3.11
N TYR A 416 23.65 -2.52 -2.15
CA TYR A 416 22.41 -1.82 -2.38
C TYR A 416 22.08 -0.86 -1.23
N ARG A 417 21.18 0.09 -1.51
CA ARG A 417 20.51 0.95 -0.52
C ARG A 417 19.01 0.82 -0.67
N HIS A 418 18.29 0.95 0.42
CA HIS A 418 16.84 1.17 0.35
C HIS A 418 16.42 2.30 1.27
N HIS A 419 15.54 3.14 0.75
CA HIS A 419 15.03 4.34 1.40
C HIS A 419 13.66 4.10 2.08
N ILE A 420 13.45 2.88 2.61
CA ILE A 420 12.23 2.49 3.30
C ILE A 420 12.55 2.17 4.76
N TRP A 421 11.78 2.72 5.69
CA TRP A 421 11.99 2.53 7.12
C TRP A 421 10.82 1.77 7.77
N PRO A 422 11.02 0.94 8.82
CA PRO A 422 12.30 0.64 9.52
C PRO A 422 13.25 -0.20 8.66
N ASN A 423 14.46 0.32 8.45
CA ASN A 423 15.44 -0.29 7.57
C ASN A 423 15.74 -1.77 7.91
N HIS A 424 15.88 -2.11 9.20
CA HIS A 424 16.14 -3.49 9.64
C HIS A 424 15.01 -4.46 9.27
N TYR A 425 13.76 -4.01 9.26
CA TYR A 425 12.63 -4.84 8.85
C TYR A 425 12.67 -5.12 7.34
N TRP A 426 12.81 -4.08 6.55
CA TRP A 426 12.81 -4.19 5.09
C TRP A 426 14.03 -4.91 4.56
N ARG A 427 15.16 -4.78 5.26
CA ARG A 427 16.38 -5.55 4.96
C ARG A 427 16.13 -7.06 4.95
N LEU A 428 15.30 -7.60 5.83
CA LEU A 428 14.97 -9.03 5.85
C LEU A 428 14.39 -9.49 4.52
N TRP A 429 13.52 -8.68 3.91
CA TRP A 429 12.94 -8.95 2.61
C TRP A 429 13.95 -8.76 1.49
N SER A 430 14.67 -7.65 1.49
CA SER A 430 15.67 -7.33 0.47
C SER A 430 16.79 -8.38 0.41
N ASP A 431 17.36 -8.76 1.57
CA ASP A 431 18.39 -9.78 1.65
C ASP A 431 17.85 -11.14 1.15
N ALA A 432 16.66 -11.54 1.57
CA ALA A 432 16.04 -12.79 1.14
C ALA A 432 15.79 -12.83 -0.38
N ILE A 433 15.32 -11.73 -0.97
CA ILE A 433 15.10 -11.61 -2.43
C ILE A 433 16.43 -11.67 -3.17
N LEU A 434 17.44 -10.88 -2.74
CA LEU A 434 18.74 -10.85 -3.39
C LEU A 434 19.47 -12.19 -3.32
N HIS A 435 19.39 -12.92 -2.19
CA HIS A 435 19.93 -14.28 -2.13
C HIS A 435 19.29 -15.20 -3.15
N ARG A 436 17.97 -15.12 -3.36
CA ARG A 436 17.27 -15.93 -4.38
C ARG A 436 17.67 -15.55 -5.80
N ILE A 437 17.83 -14.24 -6.06
CA ILE A 437 18.33 -13.73 -7.34
C ILE A 437 19.76 -14.24 -7.59
N HIS A 438 20.64 -14.16 -6.59
CA HIS A 438 22.00 -14.68 -6.70
C HIS A 438 22.02 -16.19 -6.95
N TYR A 439 21.30 -16.99 -6.16
CA TYR A 439 21.25 -18.44 -6.37
C TYR A 439 20.78 -18.78 -7.78
N ARG A 440 19.78 -18.10 -8.29
CA ARG A 440 19.28 -18.34 -9.65
C ARG A 440 20.39 -18.18 -10.71
N VAL A 441 21.21 -17.14 -10.61
CA VAL A 441 22.34 -16.90 -11.53
C VAL A 441 23.49 -17.87 -11.26
N LEU A 442 23.90 -18.02 -9.99
CA LEU A 442 25.04 -18.84 -9.63
C LEU A 442 24.82 -20.33 -9.90
N ASP A 443 23.61 -20.84 -9.66
CA ASP A 443 23.25 -22.24 -9.95
C ASP A 443 23.17 -22.49 -11.46
N HIS A 444 22.71 -21.52 -12.26
CA HIS A 444 22.74 -21.60 -13.71
C HIS A 444 24.18 -21.66 -14.23
N ILE A 445 25.04 -20.73 -13.80
CA ILE A 445 26.48 -20.74 -14.16
C ILE A 445 27.13 -22.05 -13.76
N LYS A 446 26.83 -22.59 -12.58
CA LYS A 446 27.30 -23.88 -12.12
C LYS A 446 26.86 -24.99 -13.05
N ALA A 447 25.59 -25.06 -13.38
CA ALA A 447 25.04 -26.10 -14.25
C ALA A 447 25.68 -26.09 -15.64
N GLU A 448 25.89 -24.89 -16.22
CA GLU A 448 26.53 -24.79 -17.55
C GLU A 448 28.03 -25.13 -17.49
N ALA A 449 28.77 -24.59 -16.50
CA ALA A 449 30.21 -24.87 -16.40
C ALA A 449 30.54 -26.35 -16.09
N GLU A 450 29.68 -27.05 -15.35
CA GLU A 450 29.87 -28.48 -15.04
C GLU A 450 29.49 -29.41 -16.21
N LYS A 451 28.69 -28.98 -17.21
CA LYS A 451 28.37 -29.77 -18.41
C LYS A 451 29.60 -30.06 -19.28
N ASP A 452 30.52 -29.13 -19.41
CA ASP A 452 31.68 -29.21 -20.24
C ASP A 452 32.77 -30.16 -19.66
N HIS A 453 32.56 -30.62 -18.41
CA HIS A 453 33.47 -31.53 -17.71
C HIS A 453 32.93 -32.98 -17.54
N THR A 454 31.74 -33.28 -18.09
CA THR A 454 31.16 -34.63 -18.14
C THR A 454 31.22 -35.16 -19.56
#